data_fd875e0537e77e01ba76242adc4628b9
#
_entry.id   fd875e0537e77e01ba76242adc4628b9
#
_cell.length_a   1.000
_cell.length_b   1.000
_cell.length_c   1.000
_cell.angle_alpha   90.00
_cell.angle_beta   90.00
_cell.angle_gamma   90.00
#
_symmetry.space_group_name_H-M   'P 1'
#
loop_
_entity.id
_entity.type
_entity.pdbx_description
1 polymer ?
#
loop_
_entity_poly.entity_id
_entity_poly.type
_entity_poly.pdbx_seq_one_letter_code
_entity_poly.pdbx_strand_id
1 'polypeptide(L)'
;MLGGIGFGILIERAQICFTSAFRDLWITGRTHMAKAIIIGMAVSAVGIFSYVQLGAAPKIMWAGPNAVIGGLLFGFGIVLAGGCETGWMYRAVEGQIHFWWVGLGNVIGSTILAYYWDDFSAVLATDYDKINLLDTFGPVGGLAITYLLLGLSFILLLWWEKHFFRKRAQQAQALSTQINKEIA
;
A
#
# COMPACT_ATOMS: atom_id res chain seq x y z
N MET A 1 12.01 -12.27 20.45
CA MET A 1 10.81 -11.76 21.14
C MET A 1 10.79 -10.23 21.29
N LEU A 2 11.86 -9.59 21.78
CA LEU A 2 11.92 -8.11 21.95
C LEU A 2 11.65 -7.32 20.65
N GLY A 3 12.17 -7.77 19.50
CA GLY A 3 11.90 -7.15 18.21
C GLY A 3 10.43 -7.19 17.79
N GLY A 4 9.72 -8.29 18.08
CA GLY A 4 8.29 -8.41 17.77
C GLY A 4 7.43 -7.48 18.63
N ILE A 5 7.76 -7.34 19.90
CA ILE A 5 7.07 -6.39 20.81
C ILE A 5 7.27 -4.95 20.34
N GLY A 6 8.52 -4.58 20.02
CA GLY A 6 8.81 -3.24 19.50
C GLY A 6 8.09 -2.94 18.18
N PHE A 7 8.03 -3.92 17.27
CA PHE A 7 7.31 -3.80 16.01
C PHE A 7 5.79 -3.69 16.20
N GLY A 8 5.22 -4.46 17.13
CA GLY A 8 3.80 -4.38 17.48
C GLY A 8 3.42 -3.01 18.03
N ILE A 9 4.22 -2.44 18.94
CA ILE A 9 4.02 -1.09 19.49
C ILE A 9 4.11 -0.03 18.38
N LEU A 10 5.06 -0.17 17.46
CA LEU A 10 5.20 0.76 16.33
C LEU A 10 3.99 0.72 15.39
N ILE A 11 3.50 -0.46 15.05
CA ILE A 11 2.32 -0.61 14.18
C ILE A 11 1.08 -0.03 14.85
N GLU A 12 0.85 -0.34 16.11
CA GLU A 12 -0.30 0.15 16.87
C GLU A 12 -0.28 1.67 17.01
N ARG A 13 0.88 2.26 17.33
CA ARG A 13 1.02 3.72 17.46
C ARG A 13 0.96 4.47 16.14
N ALA A 14 1.56 3.93 15.09
CA ALA A 14 1.59 4.56 13.79
C ALA A 14 0.27 4.39 13.01
N GLN A 15 -0.51 3.36 13.32
CA GLN A 15 -1.79 2.99 12.66
C GLN A 15 -1.68 3.01 11.13
N ILE A 16 -0.53 2.57 10.60
CA ILE A 16 -0.25 2.59 9.17
C ILE A 16 -1.16 1.58 8.48
N CYS A 17 -2.08 2.08 7.67
CA CYS A 17 -3.00 1.27 6.90
C CYS A 17 -3.06 1.77 5.46
N PHE A 18 -2.69 0.90 4.52
CA PHE A 18 -2.70 1.21 3.09
C PHE A 18 -4.11 1.53 2.57
N THR A 19 -5.11 0.79 3.03
CA THR A 19 -6.52 1.05 2.72
C THR A 19 -6.97 2.43 3.20
N SER A 20 -6.57 2.83 4.42
CA SER A 20 -6.88 4.15 4.94
C SER A 20 -6.21 5.26 4.12
N ALA A 21 -4.99 5.05 3.68
CA ALA A 21 -4.29 6.01 2.83
C ALA A 21 -5.03 6.25 1.50
N PHE A 22 -5.48 5.18 0.84
CA PHE A 22 -6.26 5.29 -0.40
C PHE A 22 -7.64 5.91 -0.16
N ARG A 23 -8.36 5.44 0.86
CA ARG A 23 -9.68 5.99 1.20
C ARG A 23 -9.61 7.48 1.49
N ASP A 24 -8.65 7.91 2.29
CA ASP A 24 -8.51 9.30 2.68
C ASP A 24 -8.10 10.19 1.51
N LEU A 25 -7.30 9.66 0.58
CA LEU A 25 -6.92 10.34 -0.65
C LEU A 25 -8.15 10.67 -1.52
N TRP A 26 -9.09 9.71 -1.66
CA TRP A 26 -10.25 9.87 -2.53
C TRP A 26 -11.44 10.58 -1.85
N ILE A 27 -11.70 10.30 -0.58
CA ILE A 27 -12.87 10.83 0.14
C ILE A 27 -12.58 12.20 0.75
N THR A 28 -11.44 12.35 1.42
CA THR A 28 -11.13 13.58 2.17
C THR A 28 -10.10 14.46 1.49
N GLY A 29 -9.35 13.94 0.51
CA GLY A 29 -8.22 14.61 -0.12
C GLY A 29 -6.97 14.72 0.78
N ARG A 30 -6.98 14.04 1.93
CA ARG A 30 -5.83 14.05 2.86
C ARG A 30 -4.76 13.09 2.38
N THR A 31 -3.52 13.57 2.27
CA THR A 31 -2.38 12.81 1.76
C THR A 31 -1.37 12.40 2.83
N HIS A 32 -1.63 12.73 4.11
CA HIS A 32 -0.66 12.51 5.20
C HIS A 32 -0.22 11.04 5.31
N MET A 33 -1.17 10.10 5.33
CA MET A 33 -0.86 8.67 5.43
C MET A 33 -0.12 8.17 4.18
N ALA A 34 -0.52 8.59 2.99
CA ALA A 34 0.14 8.21 1.75
C ALA A 34 1.58 8.75 1.68
N LYS A 35 1.83 9.99 2.11
CA LYS A 35 3.17 10.57 2.23
C LYS A 35 4.03 9.80 3.22
N ALA A 36 3.48 9.44 4.39
CA ALA A 36 4.20 8.65 5.39
C ALA A 36 4.62 7.28 4.84
N ILE A 37 3.75 6.61 4.08
CA ILE A 37 4.06 5.34 3.43
C ILE A 37 5.19 5.50 2.43
N ILE A 38 5.16 6.52 1.56
CA ILE A 38 6.23 6.77 0.58
C ILE A 38 7.57 7.04 1.27
N ILE A 39 7.58 7.84 2.34
CA ILE A 39 8.80 8.11 3.11
C ILE A 39 9.31 6.81 3.76
N GLY A 40 8.43 6.01 4.35
CA GLY A 40 8.78 4.71 4.91
C GLY A 40 9.37 3.75 3.86
N MET A 41 8.79 3.71 2.66
CA MET A 41 9.32 2.93 1.54
C MET A 41 10.69 3.44 1.09
N ALA A 42 10.91 4.75 1.04
CA ALA A 42 12.19 5.34 0.67
C ALA A 42 13.30 4.97 1.68
N VAL A 43 13.02 5.07 2.97
CA VAL A 43 13.97 4.67 4.03
C VAL A 43 14.24 3.16 3.99
N SER A 44 13.17 2.36 3.83
CA SER A 44 13.29 0.90 3.72
C SER A 44 14.11 0.46 2.50
N ALA A 45 13.98 1.16 1.37
CA ALA A 45 14.75 0.87 0.16
C ALA A 45 16.25 1.00 0.37
N VAL A 46 16.72 2.00 1.13
CA VAL A 46 18.15 2.12 1.50
C VAL A 46 18.58 0.95 2.37
N GLY A 47 17.79 0.60 3.38
CA GLY A 47 18.10 -0.52 4.27
C GLY A 47 18.21 -1.84 3.53
N ILE A 48 17.23 -2.14 2.66
CA ILE A 48 17.23 -3.37 1.84
C ILE A 48 18.41 -3.38 0.87
N PHE A 49 18.68 -2.24 0.21
CA PHE A 49 19.81 -2.13 -0.70
C PHE A 49 21.14 -2.39 0.02
N SER A 50 21.34 -1.78 1.18
CA SER A 50 22.55 -2.01 2.00
C SER A 50 22.68 -3.47 2.41
N TYR A 51 21.56 -4.12 2.78
CA TYR A 51 21.56 -5.52 3.19
C TYR A 51 21.89 -6.46 2.02
N VAL A 52 21.38 -6.18 0.83
CA VAL A 52 21.71 -6.95 -0.39
C VAL A 52 23.19 -6.78 -0.76
N GLN A 53 23.77 -5.58 -0.62
CA GLN A 53 25.20 -5.34 -0.85
C GLN A 53 26.12 -6.07 0.15
N LEU A 54 25.62 -6.38 1.34
CA LEU A 54 26.32 -7.20 2.34
C LEU A 54 26.28 -8.70 2.01
N GLY A 55 25.74 -9.11 0.86
CA GLY A 55 25.71 -10.49 0.37
C GLY A 55 24.43 -11.26 0.66
N ALA A 56 23.38 -10.60 1.11
CA ALA A 56 22.08 -11.25 1.26
C ALA A 56 21.42 -11.50 -0.10
N ALA A 57 20.87 -12.71 -0.30
CA ALA A 57 20.16 -13.04 -1.53
C ALA A 57 18.85 -12.24 -1.64
N PRO A 58 18.65 -11.44 -2.70
CA PRO A 58 17.40 -10.72 -2.89
C PRO A 58 16.28 -11.69 -3.24
N LYS A 59 15.12 -11.54 -2.61
CA LYS A 59 13.93 -12.31 -2.97
C LYS A 59 13.25 -11.64 -4.17
N ILE A 60 13.47 -12.21 -5.35
CA ILE A 60 12.89 -11.72 -6.60
C ILE A 60 11.60 -12.48 -6.89
N MET A 61 10.52 -11.75 -7.17
CA MET A 61 9.22 -12.31 -7.52
C MET A 61 9.03 -12.34 -9.03
N TRP A 62 8.18 -13.24 -9.52
CA TRP A 62 7.84 -13.31 -10.95
C TRP A 62 7.01 -12.10 -11.38
N ALA A 63 7.40 -11.49 -12.49
CA ALA A 63 6.66 -10.39 -13.11
C ALA A 63 5.70 -10.95 -14.18
N GLY A 64 4.56 -11.48 -13.75
CA GLY A 64 3.59 -12.13 -14.61
C GLY A 64 2.14 -11.70 -14.35
N PRO A 65 1.17 -12.34 -15.02
CA PRO A 65 -0.26 -12.09 -14.82
C PRO A 65 -0.73 -12.28 -13.38
N ASN A 66 0.01 -13.11 -12.60
CA ASN A 66 -0.20 -13.28 -11.17
C ASN A 66 -0.21 -11.96 -10.39
N ALA A 67 0.66 -11.00 -10.76
CA ALA A 67 0.72 -9.70 -10.10
C ALA A 67 -0.55 -8.87 -10.38
N VAL A 68 -1.08 -8.93 -11.60
CA VAL A 68 -2.31 -8.20 -11.98
C VAL A 68 -3.53 -8.83 -11.32
N ILE A 69 -3.69 -10.15 -11.44
CA ILE A 69 -4.82 -10.88 -10.85
C ILE A 69 -4.80 -10.77 -9.33
N GLY A 70 -3.63 -11.00 -8.72
CA GLY A 70 -3.45 -10.88 -7.28
C GLY A 70 -3.70 -9.45 -6.78
N GLY A 71 -3.25 -8.43 -7.52
CA GLY A 71 -3.51 -7.03 -7.19
C GLY A 71 -4.99 -6.66 -7.27
N LEU A 72 -5.73 -7.16 -8.26
CA LEU A 72 -7.17 -6.94 -8.37
C LEU A 72 -7.95 -7.63 -7.24
N LEU A 73 -7.63 -8.89 -6.95
CA LEU A 73 -8.25 -9.63 -5.84
C LEU A 73 -7.95 -8.98 -4.50
N PHE A 74 -6.70 -8.56 -4.30
CA PHE A 74 -6.30 -7.83 -3.09
C PHE A 74 -7.05 -6.49 -2.98
N GLY A 75 -7.11 -5.71 -4.06
CA GLY A 75 -7.84 -4.45 -4.09
C GLY A 75 -9.31 -4.60 -3.74
N PHE A 76 -9.99 -5.61 -4.29
CA PHE A 76 -11.36 -5.93 -3.96
C PHE A 76 -11.52 -6.38 -2.50
N GLY A 77 -10.60 -7.24 -2.04
CA GLY A 77 -10.59 -7.74 -0.66
C GLY A 77 -10.43 -6.64 0.39
N ILE A 78 -9.51 -5.68 0.19
CA ILE A 78 -9.29 -4.59 1.15
C ILE A 78 -10.47 -3.62 1.24
N VAL A 79 -11.24 -3.46 0.16
CA VAL A 79 -12.46 -2.65 0.17
C VAL A 79 -13.55 -3.32 0.98
N LEU A 80 -13.76 -4.62 0.79
CA LEU A 80 -14.74 -5.40 1.57
C LEU A 80 -14.36 -5.50 3.05
N ALA A 81 -13.08 -5.75 3.33
CA ALA A 81 -12.58 -5.90 4.70
C ALA A 81 -12.51 -4.57 5.46
N GLY A 82 -12.42 -3.44 4.76
CA GLY A 82 -12.21 -2.13 5.38
C GLY A 82 -10.81 -1.93 5.98
N GLY A 83 -9.86 -2.81 5.67
CA GLY A 83 -8.48 -2.76 6.16
C GLY A 83 -7.54 -3.61 5.31
N CYS A 84 -6.28 -3.19 5.21
CA CYS A 84 -5.21 -4.00 4.61
C CYS A 84 -4.70 -5.06 5.60
N GLU A 85 -3.73 -5.88 5.17
CA GLU A 85 -3.14 -6.94 6.01
C GLU A 85 -2.68 -6.42 7.38
N THR A 86 -1.92 -5.34 7.42
CA THR A 86 -1.50 -4.70 8.67
C THR A 86 -2.69 -4.11 9.43
N GLY A 87 -3.65 -3.52 8.71
CA GLY A 87 -4.81 -2.82 9.29
C GLY A 87 -5.76 -3.73 10.04
N TRP A 88 -6.02 -4.94 9.55
CA TRP A 88 -6.91 -5.86 10.25
C TRP A 88 -6.28 -6.42 11.53
N MET A 89 -4.95 -6.67 11.52
CA MET A 89 -4.24 -7.24 12.65
C MET A 89 -4.36 -6.37 13.92
N TYR A 90 -3.99 -5.09 13.85
CA TYR A 90 -4.03 -4.24 15.04
C TYR A 90 -5.47 -3.92 15.45
N ARG A 91 -6.40 -3.73 14.52
CA ARG A 91 -7.81 -3.46 14.83
C ARG A 91 -8.52 -4.64 15.45
N ALA A 92 -8.19 -5.87 15.06
CA ALA A 92 -8.70 -7.07 15.71
C ALA A 92 -8.31 -7.11 17.20
N VAL A 93 -7.06 -6.73 17.51
CA VAL A 93 -6.56 -6.66 18.90
C VAL A 93 -7.16 -5.49 19.67
N GLU A 94 -7.45 -4.38 19.00
CA GLU A 94 -8.17 -3.23 19.57
C GLU A 94 -9.65 -3.53 19.91
N GLY A 95 -10.15 -4.73 19.58
CA GLY A 95 -11.51 -5.18 19.92
C GLY A 95 -12.55 -5.01 18.81
N GLN A 96 -12.16 -4.68 17.60
CA GLN A 96 -13.08 -4.61 16.47
C GLN A 96 -13.38 -6.03 15.95
N ILE A 97 -14.48 -6.62 16.39
CA ILE A 97 -14.83 -8.04 16.21
C ILE A 97 -14.90 -8.47 14.75
N HIS A 98 -15.34 -7.60 13.83
CA HIS A 98 -15.44 -7.95 12.41
C HIS A 98 -14.07 -8.29 11.78
N PHE A 99 -12.97 -7.73 12.30
CA PHE A 99 -11.63 -8.06 11.81
C PHE A 99 -11.15 -9.46 12.19
N TRP A 100 -11.74 -10.10 13.18
CA TRP A 100 -11.51 -11.52 13.45
C TRP A 100 -12.01 -12.40 12.31
N TRP A 101 -13.19 -12.04 11.73
CA TRP A 101 -13.70 -12.73 10.55
C TRP A 101 -12.83 -12.49 9.31
N VAL A 102 -12.28 -11.30 9.16
CA VAL A 102 -11.29 -10.98 8.10
C VAL A 102 -10.03 -11.84 8.28
N GLY A 103 -9.52 -11.95 9.50
CA GLY A 103 -8.38 -12.82 9.83
C GLY A 103 -8.65 -14.29 9.52
N LEU A 104 -9.82 -14.80 9.88
CA LEU A 104 -10.23 -16.17 9.56
C LEU A 104 -10.27 -16.38 8.04
N GLY A 105 -10.86 -15.45 7.30
CA GLY A 105 -10.89 -15.47 5.83
C GLY A 105 -9.49 -15.46 5.21
N ASN A 106 -8.56 -14.67 5.78
CA ASN A 106 -7.16 -14.63 5.36
C ASN A 106 -6.45 -15.98 5.56
N VAL A 107 -6.64 -16.62 6.71
CA VAL A 107 -6.08 -17.94 6.99
C VAL A 107 -6.63 -18.99 6.03
N ILE A 108 -7.93 -19.02 5.80
CA ILE A 108 -8.57 -19.96 4.87
C ILE A 108 -8.07 -19.73 3.44
N GLY A 109 -8.08 -18.49 2.98
CA GLY A 109 -7.66 -18.13 1.62
C GLY A 109 -6.20 -18.44 1.35
N SER A 110 -5.31 -18.13 2.29
CA SER A 110 -3.87 -18.43 2.16
C SER A 110 -3.60 -19.95 2.20
N THR A 111 -4.35 -20.71 2.99
CA THR A 111 -4.24 -22.17 3.04
C THR A 111 -4.70 -22.80 1.73
N ILE A 112 -5.81 -22.35 1.15
CA ILE A 112 -6.30 -22.85 -0.14
C ILE A 112 -5.27 -22.52 -1.23
N LEU A 113 -4.76 -21.30 -1.26
CA LEU A 113 -3.74 -20.90 -2.24
C LEU A 113 -2.45 -21.73 -2.09
N ALA A 114 -2.02 -22.00 -0.85
CA ALA A 114 -0.85 -22.81 -0.59
C ALA A 114 -1.04 -24.27 -1.05
N TYR A 115 -2.24 -24.83 -0.87
CA TYR A 115 -2.56 -26.21 -1.27
C TYR A 115 -2.57 -26.38 -2.79
N TYR A 116 -3.14 -25.41 -3.51
CA TYR A 116 -3.20 -25.43 -4.99
C TYR A 116 -2.04 -24.68 -5.65
N TRP A 117 -0.97 -24.37 -4.92
CA TRP A 117 0.12 -23.53 -5.42
C TRP A 117 0.78 -24.12 -6.67
N ASP A 118 1.02 -25.41 -6.72
CA ASP A 118 1.71 -26.06 -7.81
C ASP A 118 0.91 -25.96 -9.14
N ASP A 119 -0.41 -26.09 -9.06
CA ASP A 119 -1.29 -25.97 -10.21
C ASP A 119 -1.37 -24.51 -10.71
N PHE A 120 -1.54 -23.56 -9.79
CA PHE A 120 -1.64 -22.13 -10.14
C PHE A 120 -0.30 -21.53 -10.55
N SER A 121 0.79 -21.93 -9.94
CA SER A 121 2.11 -21.40 -10.24
C SER A 121 2.57 -21.73 -11.64
N ALA A 122 2.28 -22.93 -12.12
CA ALA A 122 2.64 -23.38 -13.46
C ALA A 122 2.07 -22.47 -14.56
N VAL A 123 0.83 -21.99 -14.39
CA VAL A 123 0.14 -21.16 -15.40
C VAL A 123 0.37 -19.67 -15.19
N LEU A 124 0.47 -19.22 -13.93
CA LEU A 124 0.42 -17.80 -13.59
C LEU A 124 1.79 -17.18 -13.22
N ALA A 125 2.76 -17.98 -12.85
CA ALA A 125 4.01 -17.47 -12.28
C ALA A 125 5.26 -18.05 -12.95
N THR A 126 5.38 -19.37 -13.11
CA THR A 126 6.64 -20.03 -13.46
C THR A 126 7.07 -19.84 -14.91
N ASP A 127 6.13 -19.60 -15.83
CA ASP A 127 6.41 -19.36 -17.26
C ASP A 127 6.95 -17.94 -17.54
N TYR A 128 7.03 -17.09 -16.50
CA TYR A 128 7.46 -15.70 -16.66
C TYR A 128 8.82 -15.47 -16.00
N ASP A 129 9.66 -14.69 -16.68
CA ASP A 129 10.99 -14.35 -16.20
C ASP A 129 10.94 -13.49 -14.93
N LYS A 130 11.88 -13.75 -14.02
CA LYS A 130 12.10 -12.93 -12.84
C LYS A 130 12.91 -11.70 -13.25
N ILE A 131 12.27 -10.54 -13.28
CA ILE A 131 12.94 -9.28 -13.59
C ILE A 131 13.57 -8.71 -12.32
N ASN A 132 14.90 -8.65 -12.29
CA ASN A 132 15.64 -7.99 -11.24
C ASN A 132 16.17 -6.65 -11.77
N LEU A 133 15.63 -5.55 -11.27
CA LEU A 133 16.08 -4.21 -11.67
C LEU A 133 17.57 -3.96 -11.33
N LEU A 134 18.06 -4.61 -10.27
CA LEU A 134 19.46 -4.48 -9.86
C LEU A 134 20.41 -5.14 -10.86
N ASP A 135 20.00 -6.27 -11.47
CA ASP A 135 20.81 -6.99 -12.47
C ASP A 135 20.71 -6.32 -13.85
N THR A 136 19.53 -5.77 -14.18
CA THR A 136 19.28 -5.16 -15.50
C THR A 136 19.92 -3.77 -15.63
N PHE A 137 19.84 -2.94 -14.57
CA PHE A 137 20.32 -1.55 -14.57
C PHE A 137 21.54 -1.31 -13.68
N GLY A 138 22.08 -2.38 -13.08
CA GLY A 138 23.12 -2.30 -12.06
C GLY A 138 22.60 -1.85 -10.69
N PRO A 139 23.41 -2.01 -9.63
CA PRO A 139 22.99 -1.76 -8.26
C PRO A 139 22.57 -0.30 -8.01
N VAL A 140 23.27 0.65 -8.61
CA VAL A 140 22.96 2.08 -8.48
C VAL A 140 21.76 2.46 -9.35
N GLY A 141 21.64 1.88 -10.56
CA GLY A 141 20.54 2.16 -11.48
C GLY A 141 19.20 1.71 -10.93
N GLY A 142 19.11 0.50 -10.35
CA GLY A 142 17.90 0.00 -9.72
C GLY A 142 17.42 0.87 -8.57
N LEU A 143 18.35 1.34 -7.73
CA LEU A 143 18.03 2.27 -6.64
C LEU A 143 17.53 3.63 -7.19
N ALA A 144 18.22 4.17 -8.19
CA ALA A 144 17.85 5.45 -8.81
C ALA A 144 16.44 5.42 -9.41
N ILE A 145 16.07 4.34 -10.10
CA ILE A 145 14.72 4.16 -10.66
C ILE A 145 13.68 4.10 -9.53
N THR A 146 13.97 3.38 -8.46
CA THR A 146 13.06 3.28 -7.30
C THR A 146 12.82 4.66 -6.69
N TYR A 147 13.86 5.45 -6.46
CA TYR A 147 13.72 6.81 -5.93
C TYR A 147 13.03 7.77 -6.89
N LEU A 148 13.25 7.62 -8.20
CA LEU A 148 12.55 8.39 -9.21
C LEU A 148 11.05 8.12 -9.18
N LEU A 149 10.65 6.85 -9.11
CA LEU A 149 9.24 6.46 -9.00
C LEU A 149 8.60 6.94 -7.69
N LEU A 150 9.30 6.81 -6.57
CA LEU A 150 8.82 7.30 -5.27
C LEU A 150 8.70 8.83 -5.27
N GLY A 151 9.68 9.54 -5.82
CA GLY A 151 9.66 11.00 -5.98
C GLY A 151 8.51 11.48 -6.86
N LEU A 152 8.31 10.80 -8.01
CA LEU A 152 7.18 11.09 -8.90
C LEU A 152 5.84 10.88 -8.18
N SER A 153 5.69 9.76 -7.47
CA SER A 153 4.49 9.46 -6.67
C SER A 153 4.25 10.54 -5.61
N PHE A 154 5.30 10.99 -4.93
CA PHE A 154 5.21 12.05 -3.93
C PHE A 154 4.77 13.39 -4.53
N ILE A 155 5.32 13.78 -5.68
CA ILE A 155 4.93 14.99 -6.41
C ILE A 155 3.47 14.90 -6.88
N LEU A 156 3.04 13.74 -7.38
CA LEU A 156 1.65 13.51 -7.77
C LEU A 156 0.69 13.66 -6.58
N LEU A 157 1.06 13.18 -5.39
CA LEU A 157 0.27 13.37 -4.17
C LEU A 157 0.16 14.84 -3.78
N LEU A 158 1.24 15.61 -3.88
CA LEU A 158 1.22 17.06 -3.59
C LEU A 158 0.33 17.83 -4.58
N TRP A 159 0.41 17.46 -5.86
CA TRP A 159 -0.42 18.07 -6.90
C TRP A 159 -1.90 17.72 -6.69
N TRP A 160 -2.21 16.45 -6.38
CA TRP A 160 -3.57 15.99 -6.08
C TRP A 160 -4.18 16.72 -4.89
N GLU A 161 -3.45 16.84 -3.80
CA GLU A 161 -3.88 17.55 -2.60
C GLU A 161 -4.27 19.00 -2.89
N LYS A 162 -3.39 19.73 -3.59
CA LYS A 162 -3.66 21.13 -4.00
C LYS A 162 -4.90 21.23 -4.89
N HIS A 163 -5.05 20.33 -5.84
CA HIS A 163 -6.17 20.32 -6.77
C HIS A 163 -7.50 20.00 -6.08
N PHE A 164 -7.50 19.05 -5.17
CA PHE A 164 -8.67 18.62 -4.41
C PHE A 164 -9.19 19.75 -3.49
N PHE A 165 -8.33 20.38 -2.73
CA PHE A 165 -8.71 21.48 -1.84
C PHE A 165 -9.16 22.72 -2.62
N ARG A 166 -8.55 23.01 -3.76
CA ARG A 166 -8.99 24.09 -4.64
C ARG A 166 -10.42 23.89 -5.13
N LYS A 167 -10.76 22.69 -5.58
CA LYS A 167 -12.13 22.36 -6.02
C LYS A 167 -13.14 22.50 -4.88
N ARG A 168 -12.81 22.02 -3.69
CA ARG A 168 -13.70 22.14 -2.51
C ARG A 168 -13.91 23.61 -2.10
N ALA A 169 -12.88 24.42 -2.11
CA ALA A 169 -13.00 25.86 -1.81
C ALA A 169 -13.94 26.57 -2.81
N GLN A 170 -13.82 26.26 -4.10
CA GLN A 170 -14.71 26.80 -5.13
C GLN A 170 -16.17 26.38 -4.93
N GLN A 171 -16.42 25.12 -4.59
CA GLN A 171 -17.75 24.61 -4.31
C GLN A 171 -18.37 25.28 -3.07
N ALA A 172 -17.60 25.48 -2.00
CA ALA A 172 -18.05 26.16 -0.81
C ALA A 172 -18.41 27.63 -1.09
N GLN A 173 -17.63 28.33 -1.89
CA GLN A 173 -17.94 29.71 -2.31
C GLN A 173 -19.19 29.79 -3.19
N ALA A 174 -19.35 28.87 -4.13
CA ALA A 174 -20.54 28.82 -4.98
C ALA A 174 -21.81 28.58 -4.14
N LEU A 175 -21.75 27.65 -3.18
CA LEU A 175 -22.87 27.36 -2.28
C LEU A 175 -23.22 28.57 -1.39
N SER A 176 -22.24 29.25 -0.82
CA SER A 176 -22.47 30.44 0.01
C SER A 176 -23.12 31.58 -0.79
N THR A 177 -22.72 31.71 -2.06
CA THR A 177 -23.32 32.72 -2.97
C THR A 177 -24.76 32.38 -3.30
N GLN A 178 -25.11 31.12 -3.48
CA GLN A 178 -26.49 30.67 -3.70
C GLN A 178 -27.37 30.95 -2.49
N ILE A 179 -26.90 30.55 -1.27
CA ILE A 179 -27.63 30.78 -0.02
C ILE A 179 -27.91 32.29 0.18
N ASN A 180 -26.92 33.12 -0.05
CA ASN A 180 -27.11 34.58 0.06
C ASN A 180 -28.12 35.17 -0.95
N LYS A 181 -28.25 34.54 -2.13
CA LYS A 181 -29.26 34.95 -3.12
C LYS A 181 -30.69 34.51 -2.75
N GLU A 182 -30.82 33.39 -2.02
CA GLU A 182 -32.15 32.91 -1.57
C GLU A 182 -32.66 33.67 -0.34
N ILE A 183 -31.76 34.24 0.46
CA ILE A 183 -32.12 34.99 1.67
C ILE A 183 -32.38 36.48 1.36
N ALA A 184 -31.89 37.00 0.24
CA ALA A 184 -32.08 38.38 -0.19
C ALA A 184 -33.35 38.55 -1.08
#